data_e1977cc9ba5a9aafec3caba535119cff
#
_entry.id   e1977cc9ba5a9aafec3caba535119cff
#
_cell.length_a   1.000
_cell.length_b   1.000
_cell.length_c   1.000
_cell.angle_alpha   90.00
_cell.angle_beta   90.00
_cell.angle_gamma   90.00
#
_symmetry.space_group_name_H-M   'P 1'
#
loop_
_entity.id
_entity.type
_entity.pdbx_description
1 polymer ?
#
loop_
_entity_poly.entity_id
_entity_poly.type
_entity_poly.pdbx_seq_one_letter_code
_entity_poly.pdbx_strand_id
1 'polypeptide(L)'
;RTFSSAASDVYKRQLSFDVIQLAALLYLTGGLTNPFSILLLAPIAVSAALLGFISTAVLVIVVGVSAGLLSRFHLPLPLFSDEFSLPPLYLTGLLTALMVSALFISFYVWWLADKSRRTSASLAATQLVLEREQRIENLGALAAAAAHKLGSPLNTITIISHDLQDRLKRQPDLQGLKAVSYTHLTLPTRRF
;
A
#
# COMPACT_ATOMS: atom_id res chain seq x y z
N ARG A 1 8.61 6.33 -8.08
CA ARG A 1 7.76 7.54 -7.97
C ARG A 1 7.20 8.01 -9.32
N THR A 2 7.91 7.86 -10.42
CA THR A 2 7.51 8.30 -11.77
C THR A 2 6.38 7.46 -12.39
N PHE A 3 6.34 6.15 -12.13
CA PHE A 3 5.26 5.28 -12.61
C PHE A 3 3.90 5.58 -11.98
N SER A 4 3.88 5.98 -10.70
CA SER A 4 2.64 6.39 -10.00
C SER A 4 2.05 7.69 -10.56
N SER A 5 2.87 8.65 -10.98
CA SER A 5 2.43 9.93 -11.55
C SER A 5 1.79 9.74 -12.93
N ALA A 6 2.43 9.01 -13.83
CA ALA A 6 1.91 8.74 -15.17
C ALA A 6 0.56 7.99 -15.13
N ALA A 7 0.42 6.99 -14.27
CA ALA A 7 -0.83 6.26 -14.10
C ALA A 7 -1.95 7.18 -13.58
N SER A 8 -1.65 8.05 -12.60
CA SER A 8 -2.67 8.99 -12.08
C SER A 8 -3.14 9.99 -13.14
N ASP A 9 -2.26 10.40 -14.05
CA ASP A 9 -2.63 11.35 -15.12
C ASP A 9 -3.47 10.68 -16.21
N VAL A 10 -3.25 9.39 -16.48
CA VAL A 10 -4.12 8.60 -17.38
C VAL A 10 -5.52 8.48 -16.79
N TYR A 11 -5.65 8.13 -15.49
CA TYR A 11 -6.96 8.07 -14.84
C TYR A 11 -7.69 9.40 -14.79
N LYS A 12 -7.00 10.53 -14.55
CA LYS A 12 -7.61 11.87 -14.60
C LYS A 12 -8.21 12.18 -15.97
N ARG A 13 -7.46 11.89 -17.03
CA ARG A 13 -7.95 12.10 -18.41
C ARG A 13 -9.13 11.21 -18.73
N GLN A 14 -9.07 9.94 -18.36
CA GLN A 14 -10.15 8.98 -18.58
C GLN A 14 -11.43 9.42 -17.88
N LEU A 15 -11.37 9.73 -16.56
CA LEU A 15 -12.54 10.16 -15.81
C LEU A 15 -13.12 11.48 -16.33
N SER A 16 -12.26 12.42 -16.76
CA SER A 16 -12.74 13.65 -17.39
C SER A 16 -13.45 13.38 -18.70
N PHE A 17 -12.94 12.46 -19.51
CA PHE A 17 -13.57 12.04 -20.76
C PHE A 17 -14.93 11.36 -20.50
N ASP A 18 -15.01 10.48 -19.50
CA ASP A 18 -16.23 9.80 -19.09
C ASP A 18 -17.31 10.80 -18.67
N VAL A 19 -16.96 11.85 -17.93
CA VAL A 19 -17.91 12.91 -17.56
C VAL A 19 -18.40 13.68 -18.79
N ILE A 20 -17.49 14.03 -19.70
CA ILE A 20 -17.85 14.75 -20.93
C ILE A 20 -18.77 13.88 -21.81
N GLN A 21 -18.45 12.60 -21.97
CA GLN A 21 -19.25 11.66 -22.74
C GLN A 21 -20.65 11.49 -22.14
N LEU A 22 -20.74 11.30 -20.81
CA LEU A 22 -22.04 11.22 -20.11
C LEU A 22 -22.82 12.53 -20.22
N ALA A 23 -22.18 13.68 -20.06
CA ALA A 23 -22.83 14.96 -20.20
C ALA A 23 -23.37 15.18 -21.64
N ALA A 24 -22.60 14.79 -22.66
CA ALA A 24 -23.04 14.85 -24.04
C ALA A 24 -24.24 13.93 -24.32
N LEU A 25 -24.22 12.70 -23.77
CA LEU A 25 -25.34 11.77 -23.89
C LEU A 25 -26.59 12.30 -23.20
N LEU A 26 -26.45 12.86 -22.00
CA LEU A 26 -27.55 13.46 -21.25
C LEU A 26 -28.10 14.70 -21.98
N TYR A 27 -27.25 15.52 -22.57
CA TYR A 27 -27.67 16.65 -23.38
C TYR A 27 -28.64 16.25 -24.52
N LEU A 28 -28.35 15.11 -25.16
CA LEU A 28 -29.17 14.56 -26.26
C LEU A 28 -30.46 13.87 -25.78
N THR A 29 -30.54 13.53 -24.49
CA THR A 29 -31.57 12.64 -23.95
C THR A 29 -32.36 13.25 -22.79
N GLY A 30 -32.50 14.55 -22.74
CA GLY A 30 -33.37 15.23 -21.77
C GLY A 30 -32.67 15.87 -20.59
N GLY A 31 -31.32 15.96 -20.60
CA GLY A 31 -30.56 16.61 -19.54
C GLY A 31 -30.74 16.00 -18.16
N LEU A 32 -31.01 16.85 -17.17
CA LEU A 32 -31.26 16.39 -15.79
C LEU A 32 -32.61 15.68 -15.59
N THR A 33 -33.55 15.80 -16.53
CA THR A 33 -34.82 15.07 -16.44
C THR A 33 -34.65 13.59 -16.75
N ASN A 34 -33.52 13.22 -17.36
CA ASN A 34 -33.17 11.85 -17.62
C ASN A 34 -32.76 11.13 -16.29
N PRO A 35 -33.37 10.00 -15.93
CA PRO A 35 -33.06 9.26 -14.69
C PRO A 35 -31.57 8.82 -14.65
N PHE A 36 -30.90 8.68 -15.77
CA PHE A 36 -29.49 8.33 -15.84
C PHE A 36 -28.54 9.49 -15.46
N SER A 37 -29.07 10.69 -15.16
CA SER A 37 -28.26 11.80 -14.64
C SER A 37 -27.50 11.45 -13.35
N ILE A 38 -28.01 10.50 -12.56
CA ILE A 38 -27.35 9.97 -11.36
C ILE A 38 -25.99 9.30 -11.66
N LEU A 39 -25.77 8.82 -12.90
CA LEU A 39 -24.50 8.22 -13.32
C LEU A 39 -23.34 9.22 -13.32
N LEU A 40 -23.60 10.52 -13.32
CA LEU A 40 -22.58 11.54 -13.12
C LEU A 40 -21.85 11.43 -11.78
N LEU A 41 -22.41 10.74 -10.80
CA LEU A 41 -21.76 10.47 -9.51
C LEU A 41 -20.69 9.36 -9.60
N ALA A 42 -20.76 8.45 -10.58
CA ALA A 42 -19.85 7.31 -10.68
C ALA A 42 -18.37 7.74 -10.91
N PRO A 43 -18.05 8.65 -11.86
CA PRO A 43 -16.67 9.13 -12.01
C PRO A 43 -16.15 9.83 -10.75
N ILE A 44 -17.00 10.53 -10.00
CA ILE A 44 -16.63 11.19 -8.74
C ILE A 44 -16.22 10.15 -7.69
N ALA A 45 -17.01 9.08 -7.51
CA ALA A 45 -16.72 8.02 -6.55
C ALA A 45 -15.39 7.32 -6.88
N VAL A 46 -15.15 7.01 -8.16
CA VAL A 46 -13.89 6.41 -8.63
C VAL A 46 -12.72 7.35 -8.40
N SER A 47 -12.86 8.64 -8.72
CA SER A 47 -11.84 9.65 -8.47
C SER A 47 -11.48 9.75 -6.98
N ALA A 48 -12.48 9.78 -6.10
CA ALA A 48 -12.27 9.87 -4.66
C ALA A 48 -11.53 8.66 -4.09
N ALA A 49 -11.76 7.48 -4.66
CA ALA A 49 -11.08 6.24 -4.23
C ALA A 49 -9.62 6.16 -4.71
N LEU A 50 -9.36 6.55 -5.96
CA LEU A 50 -8.06 6.32 -6.63
C LEU A 50 -7.16 7.54 -6.66
N LEU A 51 -7.74 8.73 -6.81
CA LEU A 51 -7.03 10.00 -6.97
C LEU A 51 -6.98 10.78 -5.65
N GLY A 52 -6.12 11.78 -5.59
CA GLY A 52 -6.03 12.66 -4.42
C GLY A 52 -7.21 13.64 -4.34
N PHE A 53 -7.37 14.24 -3.17
CA PHE A 53 -8.44 15.20 -2.86
C PHE A 53 -8.60 16.32 -3.89
N ILE A 54 -7.50 16.92 -4.34
CA ILE A 54 -7.52 18.03 -5.32
C ILE A 54 -8.11 17.58 -6.66
N SER A 55 -7.71 16.42 -7.18
CA SER A 55 -8.21 15.89 -8.44
C SER A 55 -9.71 15.60 -8.38
N THR A 56 -10.16 15.05 -7.24
CA THR A 56 -11.59 14.79 -7.01
C THR A 56 -12.38 16.09 -6.89
N ALA A 57 -11.86 17.10 -6.19
CA ALA A 57 -12.50 18.41 -6.08
C ALA A 57 -12.69 19.08 -7.46
N VAL A 58 -11.67 19.02 -8.32
CA VAL A 58 -11.77 19.52 -9.69
C VAL A 58 -12.85 18.76 -10.47
N LEU A 59 -12.91 17.44 -10.34
CA LEU A 59 -13.91 16.63 -11.04
C LEU A 59 -15.34 16.95 -10.55
N VAL A 60 -15.53 17.16 -9.24
CA VAL A 60 -16.83 17.60 -8.67
C VAL A 60 -17.27 18.94 -9.27
N ILE A 61 -16.33 19.89 -9.44
CA ILE A 61 -16.62 21.16 -10.07
C ILE A 61 -17.04 20.96 -11.53
N VAL A 62 -16.31 20.13 -12.28
CA VAL A 62 -16.63 19.83 -13.69
C VAL A 62 -18.02 19.20 -13.81
N VAL A 63 -18.35 18.22 -12.97
CA VAL A 63 -19.68 17.59 -12.93
C VAL A 63 -20.74 18.63 -12.53
N GLY A 64 -20.47 19.48 -11.56
CA GLY A 64 -21.38 20.55 -11.14
C GLY A 64 -21.70 21.53 -12.24
N VAL A 65 -20.68 21.99 -12.96
CA VAL A 65 -20.85 22.88 -14.13
C VAL A 65 -21.63 22.16 -15.23
N SER A 66 -21.29 20.91 -15.55
CA SER A 66 -22.01 20.12 -16.55
C SER A 66 -23.47 19.93 -16.18
N ALA A 67 -23.77 19.56 -14.93
CA ALA A 67 -25.15 19.41 -14.45
C ALA A 67 -25.92 20.74 -14.46
N GLY A 68 -25.26 21.84 -14.08
CA GLY A 68 -25.85 23.18 -14.15
C GLY A 68 -26.19 23.61 -15.59
N LEU A 69 -25.31 23.32 -16.56
CA LEU A 69 -25.57 23.55 -17.97
C LEU A 69 -26.70 22.66 -18.48
N LEU A 70 -26.71 21.39 -18.14
CA LEU A 70 -27.76 20.43 -18.53
C LEU A 70 -29.13 20.78 -17.95
N SER A 71 -29.19 21.47 -16.81
CA SER A 71 -30.46 21.97 -16.25
C SER A 71 -31.11 23.08 -17.08
N ARG A 72 -30.31 23.80 -17.92
CA ARG A 72 -30.77 24.94 -18.74
C ARG A 72 -30.79 24.59 -20.21
N PHE A 73 -29.82 23.80 -20.66
CA PHE A 73 -29.60 23.50 -22.07
C PHE A 73 -29.61 21.98 -22.24
N HIS A 74 -30.70 21.44 -22.83
CA HIS A 74 -30.83 20.06 -23.20
C HIS A 74 -31.86 19.91 -24.34
N LEU A 75 -31.72 18.86 -25.12
CA LEU A 75 -32.70 18.46 -26.09
C LEU A 75 -33.87 17.73 -25.41
N PRO A 76 -35.11 17.85 -25.91
CA PRO A 76 -36.25 17.10 -25.33
C PRO A 76 -36.03 15.58 -25.45
N LEU A 77 -36.63 14.83 -24.53
CA LEU A 77 -36.58 13.37 -24.56
C LEU A 77 -37.21 12.83 -25.85
N PRO A 78 -36.52 12.01 -26.64
CA PRO A 78 -37.00 11.53 -27.94
C PRO A 78 -38.22 10.62 -27.89
N LEU A 79 -38.61 10.13 -26.71
CA LEU A 79 -39.76 9.23 -26.53
C LEU A 79 -41.09 9.94 -26.21
N PHE A 80 -41.05 11.20 -25.82
CA PHE A 80 -42.24 11.93 -25.45
C PHE A 80 -42.45 13.10 -26.39
N SER A 81 -43.47 12.98 -27.25
CA SER A 81 -43.87 14.00 -28.23
C SER A 81 -44.57 15.21 -27.61
N ASP A 82 -45.04 15.11 -26.39
CA ASP A 82 -45.64 16.22 -25.65
C ASP A 82 -44.62 16.77 -24.65
N GLU A 83 -44.57 18.09 -24.48
CA GLU A 83 -43.64 18.80 -23.58
C GLU A 83 -43.72 18.28 -22.15
N PHE A 84 -42.98 17.23 -21.83
CA PHE A 84 -42.74 16.81 -20.48
C PHE A 84 -41.78 17.82 -19.83
N SER A 85 -42.32 18.98 -19.45
CA SER A 85 -41.55 20.00 -18.72
C SER A 85 -41.79 19.85 -17.22
N LEU A 86 -40.74 19.45 -16.52
CA LEU A 86 -40.77 19.43 -15.05
C LEU A 86 -40.79 20.85 -14.50
N PRO A 87 -41.51 21.11 -13.41
CA PRO A 87 -41.49 22.42 -12.76
C PRO A 87 -40.06 22.87 -12.44
N PRO A 88 -39.72 24.16 -12.60
CA PRO A 88 -38.37 24.67 -12.32
C PRO A 88 -37.88 24.38 -10.91
N LEU A 89 -38.82 24.35 -9.95
CA LEU A 89 -38.52 23.96 -8.55
C LEU A 89 -38.02 22.50 -8.44
N TYR A 90 -38.60 21.59 -9.22
CA TYR A 90 -38.18 20.19 -9.22
C TYR A 90 -36.78 20.06 -9.82
N LEU A 91 -36.47 20.74 -10.91
CA LEU A 91 -35.13 20.73 -11.53
C LEU A 91 -34.05 21.30 -10.59
N THR A 92 -34.36 22.39 -9.88
CA THR A 92 -33.44 22.94 -8.87
C THR A 92 -33.26 21.99 -7.70
N GLY A 93 -34.32 21.31 -7.26
CA GLY A 93 -34.25 20.26 -6.26
C GLY A 93 -33.37 19.09 -6.68
N LEU A 94 -33.52 18.62 -7.93
CA LEU A 94 -32.69 17.52 -8.48
C LEU A 94 -31.23 17.92 -8.59
N LEU A 95 -30.94 19.15 -9.08
CA LEU A 95 -29.57 19.67 -9.15
C LEU A 95 -28.93 19.78 -7.76
N THR A 96 -29.66 20.33 -6.77
CA THR A 96 -29.15 20.43 -5.40
C THR A 96 -28.93 19.07 -4.77
N ALA A 97 -29.84 18.11 -4.96
CA ALA A 97 -29.70 16.75 -4.48
C ALA A 97 -28.46 16.06 -5.09
N LEU A 98 -28.22 16.23 -6.39
CA LEU A 98 -27.06 15.69 -7.08
C LEU A 98 -25.76 16.31 -6.55
N MET A 99 -25.74 17.64 -6.31
CA MET A 99 -24.56 18.32 -5.75
C MET A 99 -24.27 17.89 -4.31
N VAL A 100 -25.28 17.80 -3.46
CA VAL A 100 -25.12 17.32 -2.07
C VAL A 100 -24.62 15.88 -2.07
N SER A 101 -25.20 15.03 -2.93
CA SER A 101 -24.74 13.62 -3.05
C SER A 101 -23.29 13.54 -3.58
N ALA A 102 -22.92 14.37 -4.54
CA ALA A 102 -21.56 14.42 -5.07
C ALA A 102 -20.53 14.81 -3.99
N LEU A 103 -20.85 15.83 -3.19
CA LEU A 103 -20.00 16.27 -2.07
C LEU A 103 -19.92 15.20 -0.98
N PHE A 104 -21.04 14.61 -0.61
CA PHE A 104 -21.06 13.56 0.40
C PHE A 104 -20.28 12.32 -0.03
N ILE A 105 -20.53 11.82 -1.24
CA ILE A 105 -19.84 10.64 -1.78
C ILE A 105 -18.33 10.90 -1.90
N SER A 106 -17.93 12.06 -2.43
CA SER A 106 -16.52 12.38 -2.59
C SER A 106 -15.79 12.45 -1.25
N PHE A 107 -16.38 13.07 -0.23
CA PHE A 107 -15.81 13.15 1.09
C PHE A 107 -15.75 11.77 1.77
N TYR A 108 -16.85 11.02 1.75
CA TYR A 108 -16.94 9.73 2.41
C TYR A 108 -15.99 8.69 1.80
N VAL A 109 -15.97 8.61 0.46
CA VAL A 109 -15.10 7.65 -0.24
C VAL A 109 -13.64 8.02 -0.06
N TRP A 110 -13.29 9.31 -0.13
CA TRP A 110 -11.94 9.78 0.14
C TRP A 110 -11.49 9.43 1.57
N TRP A 111 -12.33 9.69 2.57
CA TRP A 111 -12.06 9.36 3.97
C TRP A 111 -11.87 7.86 4.17
N LEU A 112 -12.73 7.04 3.57
CA LEU A 112 -12.63 5.58 3.63
C LEU A 112 -11.35 5.06 2.97
N ALA A 113 -11.00 5.60 1.82
CA ALA A 113 -9.77 5.26 1.09
C ALA A 113 -8.52 5.63 1.89
N ASP A 114 -8.49 6.83 2.52
CA ASP A 114 -7.38 7.26 3.37
C ASP A 114 -7.23 6.34 4.59
N LYS A 115 -8.34 6.01 5.27
CA LYS A 115 -8.35 5.07 6.39
C LYS A 115 -7.85 3.68 5.98
N SER A 116 -8.30 3.17 4.85
CA SER A 116 -7.87 1.87 4.32
C SER A 116 -6.37 1.84 4.03
N ARG A 117 -5.83 2.90 3.40
CA ARG A 117 -4.39 3.04 3.13
C ARG A 117 -3.56 3.04 4.41
N ARG A 118 -4.00 3.76 5.44
CA ARG A 118 -3.31 3.80 6.75
C ARG A 118 -3.31 2.42 7.43
N THR A 119 -4.43 1.72 7.41
CA THR A 119 -4.55 0.37 7.98
C THR A 119 -3.63 -0.62 7.25
N SER A 120 -3.60 -0.58 5.93
CA SER A 120 -2.71 -1.43 5.11
C SER A 120 -1.24 -1.13 5.39
N ALA A 121 -0.87 0.14 5.55
CA ALA A 121 0.50 0.53 5.89
C ALA A 121 0.92 0.02 7.28
N SER A 122 0.02 0.09 8.27
CA SER A 122 0.26 -0.43 9.62
C SER A 122 0.43 -1.95 9.61
N LEU A 123 -0.39 -2.68 8.86
CA LEU A 123 -0.28 -4.13 8.70
C LEU A 123 1.05 -4.52 8.05
N ALA A 124 1.45 -3.83 6.98
CA ALA A 124 2.73 -4.07 6.32
C ALA A 124 3.92 -3.82 7.27
N ALA A 125 3.87 -2.77 8.09
CA ALA A 125 4.89 -2.50 9.09
C ALA A 125 4.99 -3.61 10.15
N THR A 126 3.84 -4.11 10.64
CA THR A 126 3.79 -5.21 11.60
C THR A 126 4.35 -6.51 11.00
N GLN A 127 4.03 -6.81 9.75
CA GLN A 127 4.57 -7.98 9.05
C GLN A 127 6.10 -7.93 8.95
N LEU A 128 6.67 -6.78 8.61
CA LEU A 128 8.13 -6.60 8.56
C LEU A 128 8.81 -6.83 9.91
N VAL A 129 8.17 -6.41 11.01
CA VAL A 129 8.69 -6.65 12.37
C VAL A 129 8.66 -8.14 12.69
N LEU A 130 7.55 -8.82 12.41
CA LEU A 130 7.41 -10.27 12.64
C LEU A 130 8.42 -11.08 11.82
N GLU A 131 8.60 -10.74 10.53
CA GLU A 131 9.62 -11.39 9.68
C GLU A 131 11.03 -11.21 10.23
N ARG A 132 11.34 -10.03 10.76
CA ARG A 132 12.63 -9.75 11.38
C ARG A 132 12.82 -10.57 12.66
N GLU A 133 11.80 -10.68 13.50
CA GLU A 133 11.82 -11.45 14.74
C GLU A 133 12.03 -12.94 14.45
N GLN A 134 11.27 -13.51 13.52
CA GLN A 134 11.44 -14.90 13.07
C GLN A 134 12.85 -15.17 12.52
N ARG A 135 13.42 -14.21 11.79
CA ARG A 135 14.79 -14.33 11.28
C ARG A 135 15.82 -14.36 12.39
N ILE A 136 15.65 -13.55 13.45
CA ILE A 136 16.52 -13.54 14.63
C ILE A 136 16.40 -14.85 15.40
N GLU A 137 15.20 -15.37 15.62
CA GLU A 137 14.96 -16.67 16.26
C GLU A 137 15.62 -17.83 15.49
N ASN A 138 15.46 -17.85 14.17
CA ASN A 138 16.08 -18.85 13.31
C ASN A 138 17.62 -18.79 13.37
N LEU A 139 18.21 -17.59 13.41
CA LEU A 139 19.64 -17.41 13.58
C LEU A 139 20.11 -17.86 14.97
N GLY A 140 19.32 -17.60 16.01
CA GLY A 140 19.59 -18.07 17.36
C GLY A 140 19.61 -19.60 17.45
N ALA A 141 18.64 -20.27 16.85
CA ALA A 141 18.56 -21.72 16.77
C ALA A 141 19.76 -22.33 16.01
N LEU A 142 20.13 -21.73 14.87
CA LEU A 142 21.31 -22.14 14.10
C LEU A 142 22.61 -21.93 14.88
N ALA A 143 22.77 -20.81 15.58
CA ALA A 143 23.94 -20.55 16.40
C ALA A 143 24.07 -21.54 17.57
N ALA A 144 22.96 -21.87 18.24
CA ALA A 144 22.94 -22.88 19.31
C ALA A 144 23.30 -24.28 18.78
N ALA A 145 22.75 -24.68 17.63
CA ALA A 145 23.08 -25.95 16.99
C ALA A 145 24.55 -26.02 16.56
N ALA A 146 25.08 -24.90 16.01
CA ALA A 146 26.50 -24.83 15.65
C ALA A 146 27.41 -24.89 16.87
N ALA A 147 27.08 -24.18 17.95
CA ALA A 147 27.83 -24.22 19.20
C ALA A 147 27.86 -25.62 19.80
N HIS A 148 26.72 -26.33 19.78
CA HIS A 148 26.64 -27.71 20.24
C HIS A 148 27.49 -28.66 19.40
N LYS A 149 27.43 -28.55 18.07
CA LYS A 149 28.22 -29.36 17.14
C LYS A 149 29.72 -29.07 17.20
N LEU A 150 30.13 -27.84 17.49
CA LEU A 150 31.51 -27.44 17.61
C LEU A 150 32.08 -27.77 19.01
N GLY A 151 31.25 -27.77 20.06
CA GLY A 151 31.64 -28.05 21.41
C GLY A 151 32.20 -29.47 21.58
N SER A 152 31.63 -30.47 20.89
CA SER A 152 32.10 -31.86 20.95
C SER A 152 33.54 -32.05 20.42
N PRO A 153 33.90 -31.64 19.20
CA PRO A 153 35.27 -31.76 18.69
C PRO A 153 36.27 -30.90 19.45
N LEU A 154 35.87 -29.69 19.90
CA LEU A 154 36.73 -28.85 20.74
C LEU A 154 37.05 -29.49 22.06
N ASN A 155 36.09 -30.16 22.74
CA ASN A 155 36.31 -30.89 23.95
C ASN A 155 37.26 -32.06 23.72
N THR A 156 37.14 -32.82 22.64
CA THR A 156 38.03 -33.90 22.25
C THR A 156 39.45 -33.39 22.02
N ILE A 157 39.63 -32.29 21.31
CA ILE A 157 40.94 -31.65 21.10
C ILE A 157 41.56 -31.25 22.44
N THR A 158 40.77 -30.66 23.32
CA THR A 158 41.24 -30.25 24.68
C THR A 158 41.71 -31.43 25.48
N ILE A 159 40.95 -32.54 25.49
CA ILE A 159 41.33 -33.79 26.21
C ILE A 159 42.62 -34.38 25.64
N ILE A 160 42.73 -34.51 24.32
CA ILE A 160 43.94 -35.04 23.65
C ILE A 160 45.15 -34.12 23.92
N SER A 161 44.96 -32.80 23.87
CA SER A 161 46.03 -31.85 24.16
C SER A 161 46.50 -31.94 25.61
N HIS A 162 45.60 -32.18 26.55
CA HIS A 162 45.93 -32.34 27.96
C HIS A 162 46.66 -33.66 28.20
N ASP A 163 46.21 -34.77 27.61
CA ASP A 163 46.87 -36.08 27.70
C ASP A 163 48.31 -36.03 27.09
N LEU A 164 48.44 -35.34 25.95
CA LEU A 164 49.74 -35.13 25.32
C LEU A 164 50.69 -34.30 26.19
N GLN A 165 50.18 -33.25 26.83
CA GLN A 165 50.99 -32.47 27.79
C GLN A 165 51.43 -33.25 28.99
N ASP A 166 50.59 -34.12 29.53
CA ASP A 166 50.93 -34.97 30.67
C ASP A 166 51.92 -36.10 30.32
N ARG A 167 51.84 -36.67 29.11
CA ARG A 167 52.82 -37.61 28.59
C ARG A 167 54.19 -36.93 28.37
N LEU A 168 54.20 -35.69 27.81
CA LEU A 168 55.44 -34.91 27.64
C LEU A 168 56.11 -34.52 28.96
N LYS A 169 55.34 -34.31 30.03
CA LYS A 169 55.89 -34.05 31.39
C LYS A 169 56.57 -35.25 31.96
N ARG A 170 56.13 -36.48 31.61
CA ARG A 170 56.69 -37.76 32.11
C ARG A 170 57.91 -38.23 31.34
N GLN A 171 58.24 -37.64 30.17
CA GLN A 171 59.44 -37.96 29.38
C GLN A 171 60.29 -36.68 29.24
N PRO A 172 61.40 -36.55 30.00
CA PRO A 172 62.22 -35.34 30.03
C PRO A 172 63.02 -35.06 28.76
N ASP A 173 63.11 -36.01 27.83
CA ASP A 173 63.92 -35.86 26.60
C ASP A 173 63.25 -35.12 25.44
N LEU A 174 61.99 -34.69 25.58
CA LEU A 174 61.22 -34.03 24.56
C LEU A 174 60.83 -32.59 24.89
N GLN A 175 61.65 -31.88 25.66
CA GLN A 175 61.36 -30.49 26.09
C GLN A 175 61.24 -29.48 24.93
N GLY A 176 61.79 -29.78 23.75
CA GLY A 176 61.69 -28.92 22.55
C GLY A 176 60.29 -28.83 21.97
N LEU A 177 59.40 -29.80 22.22
CA LEU A 177 58.02 -29.78 21.70
C LEU A 177 57.04 -28.99 22.57
N LYS A 178 57.42 -28.60 23.77
CA LYS A 178 56.58 -27.78 24.68
C LYS A 178 56.28 -26.37 24.11
N ALA A 179 57.19 -25.80 23.34
CA ALA A 179 57.05 -24.47 22.80
C ALA A 179 55.93 -24.37 21.71
N VAL A 180 55.73 -25.45 20.94
CA VAL A 180 54.75 -25.50 19.84
C VAL A 180 53.32 -25.65 20.36
N SER A 181 53.12 -26.40 21.46
CA SER A 181 51.78 -26.61 22.05
C SER A 181 51.22 -25.34 22.73
N TYR A 182 52.07 -24.49 23.28
CA TYR A 182 51.62 -23.30 24.00
C TYR A 182 51.19 -22.15 23.07
N THR A 183 51.73 -22.05 21.86
CA THR A 183 51.44 -20.99 20.93
C THR A 183 50.06 -21.16 20.24
N HIS A 184 49.54 -22.39 20.15
CA HIS A 184 48.21 -22.62 19.53
C HIS A 184 47.03 -22.59 20.51
N LEU A 185 47.26 -22.76 21.83
CA LEU A 185 46.20 -22.77 22.83
C LEU A 185 45.88 -21.41 23.47
N THR A 186 46.74 -20.40 23.30
CA THR A 186 46.53 -19.04 23.79
C THR A 186 46.24 -18.05 22.69
N LEU A 187 45.29 -18.36 21.80
CA LEU A 187 44.65 -17.33 21.01
C LEU A 187 43.76 -16.47 21.95
N PRO A 188 44.07 -15.19 22.11
CA PRO A 188 43.27 -14.34 22.97
C PRO A 188 41.84 -14.24 22.36
N THR A 189 40.85 -14.76 23.08
CA THR A 189 39.47 -14.41 22.86
C THR A 189 39.31 -12.90 23.09
N ARG A 190 39.53 -12.10 22.05
CA ARG A 190 39.13 -10.71 22.09
C ARG A 190 37.60 -10.66 22.24
N ARG A 191 37.17 -10.20 23.40
CA ARG A 191 35.82 -9.76 23.63
C ARG A 191 35.53 -8.61 22.65
N PHE A 192 34.51 -8.77 21.83
CA PHE A 192 33.77 -7.67 21.21
C PHE A 192 32.47 -7.47 21.98
#